data_81d4e16e94a4982a4714b2c1a598c96e
#
_entry.id   81d4e16e94a4982a4714b2c1a598c96e
#
_cell.length_a   1.000
_cell.length_b   1.000
_cell.length_c   1.000
_cell.angle_alpha   90.00
_cell.angle_beta   90.00
_cell.angle_gamma   90.00
#
_symmetry.space_group_name_H-M   'P 1'
#
loop_
_entity.id
_entity.type
_entity.pdbx_description
1 polymer ?
#
loop_
_entity_poly.entity_id
_entity_poly.type
_entity_poly.pdbx_seq_one_letter_code
_entity_poly.pdbx_strand_id
1 'polypeptide(L)'
;MFTPANAAQPQDGSAECLALNMYYEARGQGTAGLLGVTAVVFNRVKDKRFPNTICEVIEQGPTSKWWWKKKRKIIPIRNKCQFSWYCDGKSDIPKNLPIYTKFLRIAQAMVAKDIPFIDITDGALFYHADYVLPGWAKTKKRTTRIGNHIFYRWEIGK
;
A
#
# COMPACT_ATOMS: atom_id res chain seq x y z
N MET A 1 4.34 41.31 0.68
CA MET A 1 4.13 40.34 1.79
C MET A 1 3.56 39.08 1.18
N PHE A 2 4.40 38.04 1.03
CA PHE A 2 3.92 36.73 0.54
C PHE A 2 3.43 35.95 1.74
N THR A 3 2.13 35.79 1.88
CA THR A 3 1.54 34.77 2.75
C THR A 3 1.88 33.40 2.10
N PRO A 4 2.54 32.49 2.81
CA PRO A 4 2.64 31.14 2.30
C PRO A 4 1.20 30.62 2.16
N ALA A 5 0.85 30.23 0.96
CA ALA A 5 -0.37 29.46 0.75
C ALA A 5 -0.25 28.21 1.61
N ASN A 6 -0.97 28.17 2.73
CA ASN A 6 -1.25 26.95 3.44
C ASN A 6 -2.05 26.08 2.46
N ALA A 7 -1.35 25.30 1.65
CA ALA A 7 -2.00 24.22 0.95
C ALA A 7 -2.55 23.32 2.05
N ALA A 8 -3.87 23.38 2.25
CA ALA A 8 -4.57 22.48 3.13
C ALA A 8 -4.19 21.07 2.69
N GLN A 9 -3.47 20.35 3.54
CA GLN A 9 -3.15 18.95 3.30
C GLN A 9 -4.48 18.20 3.16
N PRO A 10 -4.62 17.30 2.18
CA PRO A 10 -5.83 16.50 2.10
C PRO A 10 -5.96 15.73 3.42
N GLN A 11 -6.95 16.09 4.22
CA GLN A 11 -7.26 15.41 5.48
C GLN A 11 -8.11 14.17 5.21
N ASP A 12 -7.70 13.37 4.22
CA ASP A 12 -8.42 12.16 3.83
C ASP A 12 -7.84 10.88 4.44
N GLY A 13 -6.83 11.00 5.33
CA GLY A 13 -6.16 9.86 5.94
C GLY A 13 -5.15 9.15 5.04
N SER A 14 -4.88 9.65 3.83
CA SER A 14 -3.98 9.00 2.87
C SER A 14 -2.57 8.79 3.41
N ALA A 15 -2.02 9.80 4.09
CA ALA A 15 -0.68 9.70 4.66
C ALA A 15 -0.61 8.65 5.78
N GLU A 16 -1.62 8.59 6.63
CA GLU A 16 -1.73 7.62 7.71
C GLU A 16 -1.88 6.20 7.17
N CYS A 17 -2.76 5.98 6.19
CA CYS A 17 -2.88 4.69 5.52
C CYS A 17 -1.54 4.25 4.91
N LEU A 18 -0.87 5.14 4.20
CA LEU A 18 0.42 4.85 3.58
C LEU A 18 1.49 4.54 4.62
N ALA A 19 1.57 5.31 5.71
CA ALA A 19 2.51 5.10 6.79
C ALA A 19 2.30 3.76 7.50
N LEU A 20 1.05 3.37 7.75
CA LEU A 20 0.73 2.05 8.30
C LEU A 20 1.16 0.92 7.36
N ASN A 21 0.92 1.08 6.07
CA ASN A 21 1.36 0.08 5.09
C ASN A 21 2.88 -0.04 5.03
N MET A 22 3.59 1.08 5.03
CA MET A 22 5.05 1.10 5.15
C MET A 22 5.53 0.38 6.40
N TYR A 23 4.87 0.64 7.53
CA TYR A 23 5.24 0.05 8.82
C TYR A 23 5.10 -1.47 8.83
N TYR A 24 3.97 -1.99 8.35
CA TYR A 24 3.70 -3.43 8.41
C TYR A 24 4.34 -4.23 7.27
N GLU A 25 4.50 -3.62 6.09
CA GLU A 25 5.00 -4.33 4.90
C GLU A 25 6.51 -4.17 4.68
N ALA A 26 7.09 -3.05 5.09
CA ALA A 26 8.47 -2.71 4.72
C ALA A 26 9.39 -2.43 5.90
N ARG A 27 8.92 -2.52 7.12
CA ARG A 27 9.78 -2.36 8.30
C ARG A 27 10.87 -3.43 8.31
N GLY A 28 12.13 -3.01 8.36
CA GLY A 28 13.26 -3.93 8.30
C GLY A 28 13.75 -4.26 6.89
N GLN A 29 13.08 -3.79 5.84
CA GLN A 29 13.46 -4.05 4.45
C GLN A 29 14.43 -3.01 3.86
N GLY A 30 14.79 -1.97 4.64
CA GLY A 30 15.60 -0.86 4.16
C GLY A 30 14.84 0.10 3.25
N THR A 31 15.54 1.14 2.78
CA THR A 31 14.94 2.20 1.97
C THR A 31 14.40 1.68 0.63
N ALA A 32 15.13 0.83 -0.05
CA ALA A 32 14.69 0.27 -1.32
C ALA A 32 13.42 -0.60 -1.17
N GLY A 33 13.34 -1.39 -0.10
CA GLY A 33 12.14 -2.17 0.20
C GLY A 33 10.94 -1.28 0.50
N LEU A 34 11.14 -0.20 1.25
CA LEU A 34 10.10 0.80 1.51
C LEU A 34 9.58 1.43 0.22
N LEU A 35 10.49 1.86 -0.66
CA LEU A 35 10.14 2.46 -1.95
C LEU A 35 9.42 1.47 -2.86
N GLY A 36 9.84 0.21 -2.87
CA GLY A 36 9.22 -0.83 -3.68
C GLY A 36 7.77 -1.11 -3.29
N VAL A 37 7.49 -1.29 -2.01
CA VAL A 37 6.13 -1.50 -1.50
C VAL A 37 5.25 -0.27 -1.76
N THR A 38 5.80 0.92 -1.55
CA THR A 38 5.09 2.19 -1.80
C THR A 38 4.78 2.38 -3.28
N ALA A 39 5.70 1.99 -4.17
CA ALA A 39 5.48 2.04 -5.62
C ALA A 39 4.25 1.21 -6.04
N VAL A 40 4.07 0.03 -5.48
CA VAL A 40 2.90 -0.82 -5.78
C VAL A 40 1.60 -0.10 -5.41
N VAL A 41 1.55 0.56 -4.26
CA VAL A 41 0.37 1.35 -3.85
C VAL A 41 0.09 2.46 -4.86
N PHE A 42 1.10 3.27 -5.20
CA PHE A 42 0.92 4.39 -6.13
C PHE A 42 0.58 3.92 -7.55
N ASN A 43 1.18 2.83 -8.02
CA ASN A 43 0.88 2.27 -9.32
C ASN A 43 -0.56 1.75 -9.40
N ARG A 44 -1.05 1.12 -8.33
CA ARG A 44 -2.46 0.68 -8.25
C ARG A 44 -3.42 1.86 -8.27
N VAL A 45 -3.14 2.93 -7.54
CA VAL A 45 -3.99 4.15 -7.55
C VAL A 45 -4.13 4.72 -8.97
N LYS A 46 -3.10 4.64 -9.79
CA LYS A 46 -3.12 5.12 -11.19
C LYS A 46 -3.75 4.15 -12.18
N ASP A 47 -3.84 2.88 -11.84
CA ASP A 47 -4.34 1.83 -12.71
C ASP A 47 -5.84 1.66 -12.56
N LYS A 48 -6.58 1.77 -13.67
CA LYS A 48 -8.06 1.72 -13.66
C LYS A 48 -8.66 0.41 -13.14
N ARG A 49 -7.86 -0.64 -13.02
CA ARG A 49 -8.28 -1.96 -12.51
C ARG A 49 -8.31 -2.01 -10.98
N PHE A 50 -7.82 -0.98 -10.30
CA PHE A 50 -7.74 -0.89 -8.85
C PHE A 50 -8.51 0.33 -8.34
N PRO A 51 -8.79 0.39 -7.03
CA PRO A 51 -9.32 1.62 -6.43
C PRO A 51 -8.42 2.82 -6.69
N ASN A 52 -8.99 4.03 -6.71
CA ASN A 52 -8.28 5.24 -7.08
C ASN A 52 -7.79 6.10 -5.91
N THR A 53 -7.90 5.60 -4.69
CA THR A 53 -7.37 6.26 -3.49
C THR A 53 -6.37 5.35 -2.77
N ILE A 54 -5.43 5.96 -2.05
CA ILE A 54 -4.39 5.24 -1.30
C ILE A 54 -5.02 4.32 -0.25
N CYS A 55 -5.94 4.83 0.56
CA CYS A 55 -6.59 4.03 1.60
C CYS A 55 -7.39 2.87 1.03
N GLU A 56 -8.16 3.10 -0.04
CA GLU A 56 -8.94 2.03 -0.66
C GLU A 56 -8.06 0.94 -1.29
N VAL A 57 -6.92 1.30 -1.88
CA VAL A 57 -5.94 0.33 -2.39
C VAL A 57 -5.39 -0.52 -1.24
N ILE A 58 -5.03 0.12 -0.13
CA ILE A 58 -4.43 -0.56 1.04
C ILE A 58 -5.45 -1.46 1.74
N GLU A 59 -6.68 -1.01 1.83
CA GLU A 59 -7.78 -1.72 2.51
C GLU A 59 -8.51 -2.72 1.60
N GLN A 60 -8.06 -2.90 0.37
CA GLN A 60 -8.72 -3.73 -0.63
C GLN A 60 -8.79 -5.20 -0.20
N GLY A 61 -9.98 -5.77 -0.33
CA GLY A 61 -10.22 -7.18 -0.05
C GLY A 61 -11.71 -7.51 -0.07
N PRO A 62 -12.06 -8.80 -0.11
CA PRO A 62 -13.47 -9.20 -0.06
C PRO A 62 -14.07 -8.88 1.31
N THR A 63 -15.35 -8.55 1.30
CA THR A 63 -16.10 -8.21 2.50
C THR A 63 -17.20 -9.24 2.78
N SER A 64 -17.61 -9.33 4.04
CA SER A 64 -18.61 -10.31 4.48
C SER A 64 -20.01 -9.93 4.00
N LYS A 65 -20.60 -10.80 3.17
CA LYS A 65 -21.98 -10.66 2.73
C LYS A 65 -22.99 -10.74 3.89
N TRP A 66 -22.67 -11.53 4.91
CA TRP A 66 -23.52 -11.68 6.09
C TRP A 66 -23.65 -10.37 6.86
N TRP A 67 -22.52 -9.72 7.18
CA TRP A 67 -22.50 -8.44 7.88
C TRP A 67 -23.21 -7.34 7.09
N TRP A 68 -23.02 -7.33 5.78
CA TRP A 68 -23.72 -6.38 4.91
C TRP A 68 -25.25 -6.60 4.95
N LYS A 69 -25.71 -7.85 4.81
CA LYS A 69 -27.14 -8.17 4.80
C LYS A 69 -27.81 -7.90 6.14
N LYS A 70 -27.16 -8.26 7.25
CA LYS A 70 -27.77 -8.22 8.60
C LYS A 70 -27.61 -6.88 9.29
N LYS A 71 -26.51 -6.19 9.11
CA LYS A 71 -26.16 -4.98 9.86
C LYS A 71 -25.80 -3.78 8.99
N ARG A 72 -25.79 -3.92 7.67
CA ARG A 72 -25.31 -2.92 6.71
C ARG A 72 -23.89 -2.43 7.05
N LYS A 73 -23.04 -3.33 7.54
CA LYS A 73 -21.66 -3.07 7.87
C LYS A 73 -20.72 -3.69 6.83
N ILE A 74 -19.73 -2.91 6.41
CA ILE A 74 -18.65 -3.38 5.54
C ILE A 74 -17.54 -3.94 6.43
N ILE A 75 -17.48 -5.26 6.54
CA ILE A 75 -16.49 -5.96 7.36
C ILE A 75 -15.61 -6.81 6.45
N PRO A 76 -14.27 -6.59 6.43
CA PRO A 76 -13.35 -7.43 5.66
C PRO A 76 -13.40 -8.89 6.11
N ILE A 77 -13.25 -9.79 5.17
CA ILE A 77 -13.08 -11.22 5.49
C ILE A 77 -11.66 -11.41 6.01
N ARG A 78 -11.55 -11.94 7.22
CA ARG A 78 -10.27 -12.13 7.91
C ARG A 78 -9.27 -12.92 7.05
N ASN A 79 -8.04 -12.44 6.99
CA ASN A 79 -6.91 -13.02 6.25
C ASN A 79 -7.10 -13.07 4.72
N LYS A 80 -8.02 -12.29 4.16
CA LYS A 80 -8.28 -12.25 2.71
C LYS A 80 -7.92 -10.92 2.06
N CYS A 81 -7.42 -9.94 2.82
CA CYS A 81 -7.05 -8.63 2.30
C CYS A 81 -5.77 -8.68 1.47
N GLN A 82 -5.65 -7.75 0.52
CA GLN A 82 -4.46 -7.62 -0.34
C GLN A 82 -3.20 -7.36 0.49
N PHE A 83 -3.30 -6.45 1.45
CA PHE A 83 -2.29 -6.24 2.47
C PHE A 83 -2.75 -6.96 3.74
N SER A 84 -2.09 -8.05 4.08
CA SER A 84 -2.57 -9.01 5.09
C SER A 84 -2.76 -8.40 6.48
N TRP A 85 -1.93 -7.42 6.84
CA TRP A 85 -1.98 -6.78 8.15
C TRP A 85 -3.32 -6.10 8.42
N TYR A 86 -3.99 -5.60 7.38
CA TYR A 86 -5.23 -4.83 7.52
C TYR A 86 -6.40 -5.66 8.07
N CYS A 87 -6.45 -6.96 7.80
CA CYS A 87 -7.53 -7.80 8.27
C CYS A 87 -7.07 -9.16 8.84
N ASP A 88 -5.88 -9.18 9.46
CA ASP A 88 -5.34 -10.38 10.11
C ASP A 88 -5.92 -10.64 11.52
N GLY A 89 -6.73 -9.71 12.01
CA GLY A 89 -7.36 -9.79 13.34
C GLY A 89 -6.45 -9.32 14.47
N LYS A 90 -5.26 -8.83 14.17
CA LYS A 90 -4.36 -8.22 15.13
C LYS A 90 -4.58 -6.71 15.21
N SER A 91 -4.06 -6.07 16.26
CA SER A 91 -4.12 -4.62 16.38
C SER A 91 -3.29 -3.93 15.30
N ASP A 92 -3.87 -2.92 14.63
CA ASP A 92 -3.19 -2.07 13.65
C ASP A 92 -2.48 -0.87 14.30
N ILE A 93 -2.38 -0.84 15.62
CA ILE A 93 -1.66 0.21 16.34
C ILE A 93 -0.17 -0.11 16.33
N PRO A 94 0.68 0.75 15.72
CA PRO A 94 2.12 0.52 15.67
C PRO A 94 2.73 0.48 17.08
N LYS A 95 3.47 -0.59 17.37
CA LYS A 95 4.16 -0.73 18.65
C LYS A 95 5.45 0.10 18.75
N ASN A 96 6.11 0.31 17.61
CA ASN A 96 7.32 1.14 17.55
C ASN A 96 6.97 2.53 17.00
N LEU A 97 6.60 3.43 17.92
CA LEU A 97 6.18 4.79 17.57
C LEU A 97 7.27 5.61 16.86
N PRO A 98 8.56 5.56 17.25
CA PRO A 98 9.60 6.29 16.52
C PRO A 98 9.70 5.89 15.04
N ILE A 99 9.62 4.61 14.72
CA ILE A 99 9.63 4.13 13.33
C ILE A 99 8.37 4.57 12.61
N TYR A 100 7.20 4.41 13.22
CA TYR A 100 5.95 4.85 12.62
C TYR A 100 5.93 6.35 12.34
N THR A 101 6.38 7.17 13.29
CA THR A 101 6.46 8.63 13.16
C THR A 101 7.37 9.02 11.99
N LYS A 102 8.51 8.34 11.83
CA LYS A 102 9.40 8.53 10.68
C LYS A 102 8.69 8.23 9.36
N PHE A 103 7.98 7.10 9.28
CA PHE A 103 7.25 6.72 8.08
C PHE A 103 6.08 7.67 7.80
N LEU A 104 5.41 8.16 8.84
CA LEU A 104 4.34 9.14 8.68
C LEU A 104 4.85 10.44 8.05
N ARG A 105 6.01 10.95 8.47
CA ARG A 105 6.62 12.13 7.86
C ARG A 105 6.97 11.90 6.38
N ILE A 106 7.52 10.73 6.07
CA ILE A 106 7.82 10.36 4.67
C ILE A 106 6.53 10.26 3.85
N ALA A 107 5.52 9.59 4.37
CA ALA A 107 4.22 9.45 3.71
C ALA A 107 3.55 10.81 3.48
N GLN A 108 3.56 11.70 4.46
CA GLN A 108 3.04 13.06 4.32
C GLN A 108 3.74 13.82 3.19
N ALA A 109 5.07 13.75 3.12
CA ALA A 109 5.84 14.41 2.07
C ALA A 109 5.54 13.82 0.68
N MET A 110 5.37 12.51 0.57
CA MET A 110 5.02 11.84 -0.69
C MET A 110 3.60 12.19 -1.16
N VAL A 111 2.62 12.16 -0.26
CA VAL A 111 1.22 12.48 -0.57
C VAL A 111 1.07 13.96 -0.95
N ALA A 112 1.76 14.86 -0.27
CA ALA A 112 1.78 16.29 -0.58
C ALA A 112 2.61 16.61 -1.83
N LYS A 113 3.34 15.64 -2.40
CA LYS A 113 4.27 15.81 -3.52
C LYS A 113 5.40 16.81 -3.23
N ASP A 114 5.77 16.98 -1.95
CA ASP A 114 6.90 17.81 -1.53
C ASP A 114 8.24 17.19 -1.91
N ILE A 115 8.27 15.86 -2.05
CA ILE A 115 9.43 15.11 -2.54
C ILE A 115 9.05 14.35 -3.82
N PRO A 116 9.97 14.21 -4.79
CA PRO A 116 9.72 13.37 -5.95
C PRO A 116 9.66 11.90 -5.54
N PHE A 117 8.75 11.15 -6.17
CA PHE A 117 8.70 9.70 -6.02
C PHE A 117 9.18 9.02 -7.30
N ILE A 118 10.17 8.16 -7.17
CA ILE A 118 10.72 7.39 -8.29
C ILE A 118 10.30 5.94 -8.12
N ASP A 119 9.58 5.40 -9.12
CA ASP A 119 9.21 3.99 -9.15
C ASP A 119 10.43 3.15 -9.56
N ILE A 120 10.98 2.42 -8.59
CA ILE A 120 12.10 1.51 -8.82
C ILE A 120 11.65 0.08 -9.16
N THR A 121 10.34 -0.14 -9.34
CA THR A 121 9.76 -1.47 -9.58
C THR A 121 9.36 -1.71 -11.03
N ASP A 122 9.57 -0.74 -11.92
CA ASP A 122 9.17 -0.82 -13.33
C ASP A 122 7.66 -1.09 -13.50
N GLY A 123 6.85 -0.30 -12.80
CA GLY A 123 5.39 -0.36 -12.92
C GLY A 123 4.73 -1.53 -12.19
N ALA A 124 5.37 -2.08 -11.16
CA ALA A 124 4.83 -3.22 -10.44
C ALA A 124 3.48 -2.92 -9.78
N LEU A 125 2.58 -3.89 -9.87
CA LEU A 125 1.25 -3.88 -9.27
C LEU A 125 1.08 -4.99 -8.22
N PHE A 126 2.01 -5.96 -8.17
CA PHE A 126 2.00 -7.11 -7.27
C PHE A 126 3.39 -7.39 -6.76
N TYR A 127 3.47 -7.95 -5.57
CA TYR A 127 4.70 -8.53 -5.06
C TYR A 127 4.39 -9.68 -4.10
N HIS A 128 5.37 -10.52 -3.87
CA HIS A 128 5.35 -11.55 -2.83
C HIS A 128 6.73 -11.70 -2.21
N ALA A 129 6.78 -12.28 -1.02
CA ALA A 129 8.04 -12.66 -0.40
C ALA A 129 8.71 -13.80 -1.17
N ASP A 130 10.03 -13.83 -1.18
CA ASP A 130 10.83 -14.81 -1.96
C ASP A 130 10.67 -16.25 -1.49
N TYR A 131 10.17 -16.46 -0.27
CA TYR A 131 9.92 -17.79 0.30
C TYR A 131 8.52 -18.34 0.00
N VAL A 132 7.69 -17.63 -0.76
CA VAL A 132 6.38 -18.09 -1.24
C VAL A 132 6.30 -17.97 -2.75
N LEU A 133 5.51 -18.85 -3.39
CA LEU A 133 5.25 -18.78 -4.81
C LEU A 133 3.73 -18.83 -5.05
N PRO A 134 3.04 -17.68 -5.05
CA PRO A 134 1.60 -17.66 -5.27
C PRO A 134 1.26 -18.06 -6.72
N GLY A 135 0.12 -18.72 -6.89
CA GLY A 135 -0.31 -19.21 -8.20
C GLY A 135 -0.44 -18.10 -9.26
N TRP A 136 -0.82 -16.89 -8.84
CA TRP A 136 -0.95 -15.75 -9.76
C TRP A 136 0.38 -15.28 -10.35
N ALA A 137 1.53 -15.60 -9.74
CA ALA A 137 2.84 -15.14 -10.22
C ALA A 137 3.13 -15.60 -11.66
N LYS A 138 2.61 -16.77 -12.05
CA LYS A 138 2.74 -17.31 -13.41
C LYS A 138 2.01 -16.47 -14.47
N THR A 139 1.01 -15.70 -14.07
CA THR A 139 0.17 -14.91 -14.97
C THR A 139 0.61 -13.46 -15.10
N LYS A 140 1.65 -13.06 -14.37
CA LYS A 140 2.15 -11.70 -14.32
C LYS A 140 3.57 -11.61 -14.87
N LYS A 141 3.95 -10.42 -15.33
CA LYS A 141 5.30 -10.14 -15.81
C LYS A 141 6.19 -9.76 -14.62
N ARG A 142 7.18 -10.61 -14.31
CA ARG A 142 8.19 -10.25 -13.31
C ARG A 142 8.99 -9.05 -13.77
N THR A 143 9.17 -8.06 -12.89
CA THR A 143 9.90 -6.82 -13.18
C THR A 143 11.23 -6.77 -12.46
N THR A 144 11.25 -6.95 -11.14
CA THR A 144 12.47 -6.85 -10.35
C THR A 144 12.38 -7.61 -9.03
N ARG A 145 13.49 -7.73 -8.36
CA ARG A 145 13.58 -8.20 -6.97
C ARG A 145 14.27 -7.11 -6.14
N ILE A 146 13.69 -6.78 -5.00
CA ILE A 146 14.25 -5.83 -4.03
C ILE A 146 14.21 -6.51 -2.66
N GLY A 147 15.38 -6.78 -2.09
CA GLY A 147 15.47 -7.54 -0.84
C GLY A 147 14.77 -8.90 -0.95
N ASN A 148 13.84 -9.14 -0.06
CA ASN A 148 13.06 -10.38 -0.01
C ASN A 148 11.76 -10.33 -0.83
N HIS A 149 11.52 -9.27 -1.57
CA HIS A 149 10.31 -9.10 -2.36
C HIS A 149 10.59 -9.25 -3.86
N ILE A 150 9.72 -10.00 -4.54
CA ILE A 150 9.72 -10.17 -6.00
C ILE A 150 8.49 -9.45 -6.55
N PHE A 151 8.72 -8.55 -7.51
CA PHE A 151 7.73 -7.62 -8.04
C PHE A 151 7.26 -8.01 -9.43
N TYR A 152 5.98 -7.72 -9.73
CA TYR A 152 5.33 -8.06 -10.98
C TYR A 152 4.42 -6.94 -11.44
N ARG A 153 4.34 -6.75 -12.77
CA ARG A 153 3.32 -5.91 -13.36
C ARG A 153 2.30 -6.73 -14.13
N TRP A 154 1.18 -6.13 -14.40
CA TRP A 154 0.11 -6.73 -15.17
C TRP A 154 0.10 -6.12 -16.56
N GLU A 155 0.59 -6.85 -17.56
CA GLU A 155 0.61 -6.41 -18.95
C GLU A 155 -0.79 -6.11 -19.45
N ILE A 156 -0.91 -5.01 -20.26
CA ILE A 156 -2.16 -4.60 -20.86
C ILE A 156 -2.32 -5.34 -22.18
N GLY A 157 -3.53 -5.85 -22.48
CA GLY A 157 -3.89 -6.35 -23.81
C GLY A 157 -3.39 -7.76 -24.16
N LYS A 158 -3.15 -8.59 -23.16
CA LYS A 158 -2.89 -10.02 -23.37
C LYS A 158 -3.93 -10.88 -22.70
#